data_e9a3a5a88953d778905c7b4d414f85fe
#
_entry.id   e9a3a5a88953d778905c7b4d414f85fe
#
_cell.length_a   1.000
_cell.length_b   1.000
_cell.length_c   1.000
_cell.angle_alpha   90.00
_cell.angle_beta   90.00
_cell.angle_gamma   90.00
#
_symmetry.space_group_name_H-M   'P 1'
#
loop_
_entity.id
_entity.type
_entity.pdbx_description
1 polymer ?
#
loop_
_entity_poly.entity_id
_entity_poly.type
_entity_poly.pdbx_seq_one_letter_code
_entity_poly.pdbx_strand_id
1 'polypeptide(L)'
;MKKILYSILIFLLILLNFSTVCADDVDNEVDFEDTIEVTASNVSELPKTNSRRYIVYDRISKSMIIGKNEDVKSAMASTTKIMTTIVILEKADLNEKVTVSAKAGGTGGSRLGLKRGDKASVRDLLYGLMLRSGNDAAVALAEHVGGSVKEFAELMNEKAIELGLTNTHFVTPHGLDDANHYTTALEQWIMKLL
;
A
#
# COMPACT_ATOMS: atom_id res chain seq x y z
N MET A 1 -34.45 -26.00 -38.82
CA MET A 1 -33.21 -25.53 -39.46
C MET A 1 -32.89 -24.06 -39.19
N LYS A 2 -33.78 -23.08 -39.37
CA LYS A 2 -33.48 -21.63 -39.14
C LYS A 2 -33.09 -21.31 -37.71
N LYS A 3 -33.70 -21.91 -36.67
CA LYS A 3 -33.36 -21.66 -35.25
C LYS A 3 -31.95 -22.13 -34.86
N ILE A 4 -31.48 -23.23 -35.44
CA ILE A 4 -30.13 -23.77 -35.23
C ILE A 4 -29.09 -22.85 -35.88
N LEU A 5 -29.41 -22.31 -37.06
CA LEU A 5 -28.53 -21.37 -37.78
C LEU A 5 -28.34 -20.05 -36.97
N TYR A 6 -29.41 -19.53 -36.36
CA TYR A 6 -29.32 -18.33 -35.52
C TYR A 6 -28.50 -18.57 -34.24
N SER A 7 -28.63 -19.75 -33.58
CA SER A 7 -27.83 -20.09 -32.41
C SER A 7 -26.34 -20.21 -32.74
N ILE A 8 -26.01 -20.78 -33.91
CA ILE A 8 -24.62 -20.89 -34.37
C ILE A 8 -24.05 -19.49 -34.70
N LEU A 9 -24.85 -18.62 -35.34
CA LEU A 9 -24.43 -17.26 -35.67
C LEU A 9 -24.20 -16.41 -34.44
N ILE A 10 -25.05 -16.51 -33.41
CA ILE A 10 -24.87 -15.82 -32.12
C ILE A 10 -23.63 -16.34 -31.40
N PHE A 11 -23.39 -17.63 -31.41
CA PHE A 11 -22.20 -18.23 -30.81
C PHE A 11 -20.91 -17.79 -31.50
N LEU A 12 -20.95 -17.69 -32.85
CA LEU A 12 -19.82 -17.17 -33.64
C LEU A 12 -19.56 -15.68 -33.39
N LEU A 13 -20.60 -14.86 -33.20
CA LEU A 13 -20.50 -13.44 -32.86
C LEU A 13 -19.93 -13.22 -31.41
N ILE A 14 -20.25 -14.12 -30.51
CA ILE A 14 -19.66 -14.09 -29.13
C ILE A 14 -18.19 -14.46 -29.18
N LEU A 15 -17.78 -15.42 -30.01
CA LEU A 15 -16.38 -15.80 -30.20
C LEU A 15 -15.52 -14.73 -30.86
N LEU A 16 -16.14 -13.90 -31.75
CA LEU A 16 -15.43 -12.80 -32.41
C LEU A 16 -15.21 -11.57 -31.53
N ASN A 17 -15.88 -11.48 -30.37
CA ASN A 17 -15.67 -10.41 -29.38
C ASN A 17 -14.72 -10.81 -28.23
N PHE A 18 -14.14 -12.01 -28.27
CA PHE A 18 -12.94 -12.29 -27.47
C PHE A 18 -11.74 -11.68 -28.19
N SER A 19 -11.67 -10.33 -28.17
CA SER A 19 -10.38 -9.67 -28.27
C SER A 19 -9.59 -10.18 -27.08
N THR A 20 -8.65 -11.06 -27.34
CA THR A 20 -7.55 -11.32 -26.43
C THR A 20 -6.93 -9.96 -26.12
N VAL A 21 -7.23 -9.41 -24.94
CA VAL A 21 -6.31 -8.50 -24.30
C VAL A 21 -5.12 -9.39 -23.95
N CYS A 22 -4.25 -9.59 -24.94
CA CYS A 22 -2.87 -9.86 -24.63
C CYS A 22 -2.42 -8.65 -23.83
N ALA A 23 -2.18 -8.85 -22.53
CA ALA A 23 -1.18 -8.06 -21.87
C ALA A 23 0.09 -8.37 -22.67
N ASP A 24 0.44 -7.50 -23.60
CA ASP A 24 1.79 -7.41 -24.09
C ASP A 24 2.63 -7.00 -22.86
N ASP A 25 3.19 -8.01 -22.20
CA ASP A 25 4.44 -7.86 -21.50
C ASP A 25 5.45 -7.48 -22.58
N VAL A 26 5.40 -6.21 -22.99
CA VAL A 26 6.52 -5.59 -23.68
C VAL A 26 7.58 -5.42 -22.62
N ASP A 27 8.37 -6.48 -22.41
CA ASP A 27 9.71 -6.38 -21.94
C ASP A 27 10.48 -5.53 -22.97
N ASN A 28 10.15 -4.23 -23.00
CA ASN A 28 11.08 -3.25 -23.52
C ASN A 28 12.22 -3.25 -22.48
N GLU A 29 13.23 -4.10 -22.73
CA GLU A 29 14.58 -3.80 -22.30
C GLU A 29 14.86 -2.40 -22.86
N VAL A 30 14.62 -1.39 -22.03
CA VAL A 30 15.11 -0.05 -22.25
C VAL A 30 16.61 -0.20 -22.07
N ASP A 31 17.32 -0.27 -23.19
CA ASP A 31 18.77 -0.16 -23.23
C ASP A 31 19.15 1.16 -22.55
N PHE A 32 19.46 1.11 -21.25
CA PHE A 32 19.99 2.22 -20.48
C PHE A 32 21.51 2.37 -20.75
N GLU A 33 21.92 2.37 -22.01
CA GLU A 33 23.29 2.76 -22.38
C GLU A 33 23.47 4.27 -22.62
N ASP A 34 22.40 5.06 -22.60
CA ASP A 34 22.55 6.50 -22.48
C ASP A 34 22.72 6.87 -21.01
N THR A 35 23.94 6.78 -20.53
CA THR A 35 24.36 7.47 -19.31
C THR A 35 24.16 8.97 -19.56
N ILE A 36 22.99 9.49 -19.18
CA ILE A 36 22.82 10.92 -19.02
C ILE A 36 23.74 11.29 -17.85
N GLU A 37 24.94 11.79 -18.17
CA GLU A 37 25.76 12.51 -17.20
C GLU A 37 24.95 13.74 -16.75
N VAL A 38 24.18 13.59 -15.69
CA VAL A 38 23.56 14.72 -15.00
C VAL A 38 24.67 15.44 -14.27
N THR A 39 25.40 16.29 -15.01
CA THR A 39 26.31 17.24 -14.40
C THR A 39 25.44 18.24 -13.61
N ALA A 40 25.78 18.49 -12.35
CA ALA A 40 25.07 19.40 -11.44
C ALA A 40 24.83 20.83 -11.99
N SER A 41 25.45 21.16 -13.12
CA SER A 41 25.35 22.44 -13.82
C SER A 41 24.05 22.61 -14.65
N ASN A 42 23.25 21.57 -14.90
CA ASN A 42 22.07 21.64 -15.77
C ASN A 42 20.74 21.61 -15.02
N VAL A 43 20.73 21.56 -13.68
CA VAL A 43 19.50 21.65 -12.88
C VAL A 43 19.21 23.15 -12.61
N SER A 44 18.79 23.87 -13.63
CA SER A 44 18.51 25.31 -13.48
C SER A 44 17.22 25.62 -12.71
N GLU A 45 16.27 24.69 -12.61
CA GLU A 45 15.07 24.86 -11.80
C GLU A 45 14.58 23.50 -11.25
N LEU A 46 14.42 23.44 -9.92
CA LEU A 46 13.75 22.31 -9.27
C LEU A 46 12.26 22.25 -9.70
N PRO A 47 11.66 21.05 -9.88
CA PRO A 47 10.26 20.93 -10.25
C PRO A 47 9.37 21.69 -9.27
N LYS A 48 8.54 22.62 -9.76
CA LYS A 48 7.53 23.30 -8.95
C LYS A 48 6.43 22.32 -8.59
N THR A 49 6.31 21.96 -7.32
CA THR A 49 5.25 21.08 -6.82
C THR A 49 4.38 21.81 -5.81
N ASN A 50 3.10 21.45 -5.74
CA ASN A 50 2.17 21.94 -4.72
C ASN A 50 2.28 21.14 -3.42
N SER A 51 3.16 20.14 -3.36
CA SER A 51 3.38 19.32 -2.16
C SER A 51 4.02 20.17 -1.06
N ARG A 52 3.49 20.02 0.16
CA ARG A 52 4.05 20.68 1.35
C ARG A 52 5.34 19.99 1.80
N ARG A 53 5.43 18.68 1.57
CA ARG A 53 6.56 17.82 1.93
C ARG A 53 6.77 16.79 0.84
N TYR A 54 8.02 16.56 0.46
CA TYR A 54 8.38 15.49 -0.47
C TYR A 54 9.85 15.14 -0.33
N ILE A 55 10.20 13.98 -0.85
CA ILE A 55 11.56 13.50 -1.05
C ILE A 55 11.63 12.81 -2.41
N VAL A 56 12.71 13.03 -3.14
CA VAL A 56 13.11 12.24 -4.29
C VAL A 56 14.42 11.56 -3.93
N TYR A 57 14.44 10.26 -4.04
CA TYR A 57 15.54 9.43 -3.62
C TYR A 57 15.94 8.46 -4.73
N ASP A 58 17.24 8.42 -5.04
CA ASP A 58 17.78 7.45 -5.99
C ASP A 58 18.10 6.15 -5.26
N ARG A 59 17.46 5.07 -5.69
CA ARG A 59 17.64 3.72 -5.11
C ARG A 59 18.99 3.10 -5.46
N ILE A 60 19.58 3.49 -6.59
CA ILE A 60 20.85 2.93 -7.08
C ILE A 60 22.01 3.55 -6.32
N SER A 61 22.13 4.88 -6.34
CA SER A 61 23.16 5.61 -5.60
C SER A 61 22.91 5.67 -4.11
N LYS A 62 21.70 5.24 -3.65
CA LYS A 62 21.26 5.33 -2.25
C LYS A 62 21.39 6.75 -1.68
N SER A 63 21.09 7.75 -2.49
CA SER A 63 21.20 9.14 -2.11
C SER A 63 19.90 9.92 -2.30
N MET A 64 19.68 10.91 -1.46
CA MET A 64 18.59 11.88 -1.62
C MET A 64 19.01 12.87 -2.72
N ILE A 65 18.19 12.97 -3.77
CA ILE A 65 18.40 13.93 -4.86
C ILE A 65 17.85 15.30 -4.44
N ILE A 66 16.66 15.33 -3.86
CA ILE A 66 15.99 16.54 -3.42
C ILE A 66 14.95 16.22 -2.35
N GLY A 67 14.79 17.11 -1.38
CA GLY A 67 13.74 17.08 -0.37
C GLY A 67 13.18 18.49 -0.09
N LYS A 68 11.97 18.51 0.44
CA LYS A 68 11.32 19.73 0.96
C LYS A 68 10.58 19.37 2.22
N ASN A 69 10.99 19.95 3.34
CA ASN A 69 10.41 19.67 4.66
C ASN A 69 10.33 18.15 4.94
N GLU A 70 11.31 17.41 4.48
CA GLU A 70 11.35 15.94 4.50
C GLU A 70 11.39 15.39 5.92
N ASP A 71 11.94 16.14 6.88
CA ASP A 71 12.03 15.78 8.31
C ASP A 71 10.87 16.32 9.15
N VAL A 72 9.93 17.05 8.55
CA VAL A 72 8.81 17.63 9.29
C VAL A 72 7.74 16.59 9.53
N LYS A 73 7.42 16.32 10.82
CA LYS A 73 6.34 15.42 11.23
C LYS A 73 5.01 15.82 10.63
N SER A 74 4.27 14.84 10.14
CA SER A 74 2.95 15.03 9.53
C SER A 74 2.08 13.78 9.64
N ALA A 75 0.77 13.97 9.59
CA ALA A 75 -0.16 12.87 9.41
C ALA A 75 0.18 12.11 8.13
N MET A 76 0.15 10.79 8.20
CA MET A 76 0.57 9.91 7.12
C MET A 76 -0.59 9.27 6.36
N ALA A 77 -1.82 9.43 6.85
CA ALA A 77 -3.02 8.83 6.26
C ALA A 77 -2.79 7.33 5.95
N SER A 78 -3.32 6.84 4.84
CA SER A 78 -3.27 5.41 4.48
C SER A 78 -1.86 4.88 4.15
N THR A 79 -0.82 5.70 4.10
CA THR A 79 0.55 5.19 3.99
C THR A 79 1.00 4.44 5.25
N THR A 80 0.30 4.63 6.37
CA THR A 80 0.37 3.80 7.59
C THR A 80 0.31 2.31 7.30
N LYS A 81 -0.49 1.91 6.31
CA LYS A 81 -0.73 0.51 5.97
C LYS A 81 0.51 -0.23 5.45
N ILE A 82 1.55 0.49 5.08
CA ILE A 82 2.86 -0.09 4.76
C ILE A 82 3.42 -0.76 6.02
N MET A 83 3.50 -0.02 7.14
CA MET A 83 3.97 -0.59 8.41
C MET A 83 3.05 -1.70 8.92
N THR A 84 1.74 -1.52 8.81
CA THR A 84 0.76 -2.56 9.15
C THR A 84 1.05 -3.85 8.37
N THR A 85 1.29 -3.75 7.07
CA THR A 85 1.62 -4.90 6.21
C THR A 85 2.93 -5.57 6.64
N ILE A 86 3.98 -4.79 6.92
CA ILE A 86 5.28 -5.30 7.37
C ILE A 86 5.10 -6.13 8.65
N VAL A 87 4.46 -5.57 9.67
CA VAL A 87 4.24 -6.26 10.95
C VAL A 87 3.41 -7.53 10.78
N ILE A 88 2.36 -7.50 9.95
CA ILE A 88 1.53 -8.68 9.67
C ILE A 88 2.34 -9.77 8.97
N LEU A 89 3.13 -9.43 7.95
CA LEU A 89 3.95 -10.40 7.21
C LEU A 89 5.02 -11.06 8.08
N GLU A 90 5.51 -10.37 9.11
CA GLU A 90 6.49 -10.91 10.03
C GLU A 90 5.88 -11.81 11.13
N LYS A 91 4.60 -11.60 11.47
CA LYS A 91 4.02 -12.20 12.68
C LYS A 91 2.88 -13.21 12.41
N ALA A 92 2.32 -13.27 11.21
CA ALA A 92 1.17 -14.12 10.90
C ALA A 92 1.43 -15.04 9.70
N ASP A 93 0.84 -16.26 9.74
CA ASP A 93 0.74 -17.10 8.56
C ASP A 93 -0.35 -16.56 7.62
N LEU A 94 -0.01 -16.40 6.35
CA LEU A 94 -0.91 -15.89 5.31
C LEU A 94 -2.18 -16.72 5.11
N ASN A 95 -2.16 -17.99 5.48
CA ASN A 95 -3.29 -18.93 5.33
C ASN A 95 -4.21 -18.95 6.56
N GLU A 96 -3.79 -18.37 7.68
CA GLU A 96 -4.64 -18.27 8.87
C GLU A 96 -5.97 -17.59 8.56
N LYS A 97 -7.02 -18.02 9.28
CA LYS A 97 -8.37 -17.46 9.13
C LYS A 97 -8.64 -16.43 10.23
N VAL A 98 -8.86 -15.22 9.79
CA VAL A 98 -9.27 -14.09 10.62
C VAL A 98 -10.78 -14.03 10.69
N THR A 99 -11.34 -13.88 11.89
CA THR A 99 -12.77 -13.60 12.08
C THR A 99 -12.96 -12.12 12.35
N VAL A 100 -13.76 -11.46 11.54
CA VAL A 100 -14.01 -10.01 11.61
C VAL A 100 -14.83 -9.68 12.87
N SER A 101 -14.30 -8.79 13.70
CA SER A 101 -14.98 -8.29 14.88
C SER A 101 -16.05 -7.23 14.55
N ALA A 102 -16.87 -6.88 15.53
CA ALA A 102 -17.83 -5.77 15.39
C ALA A 102 -17.10 -4.43 15.20
N LYS A 103 -15.93 -4.25 15.83
CA LYS A 103 -15.08 -3.05 15.71
C LYS A 103 -14.52 -2.94 14.30
N ALA A 104 -13.94 -4.00 13.77
CA ALA A 104 -13.43 -4.04 12.41
C ALA A 104 -14.52 -3.75 11.37
N GLY A 105 -15.66 -4.45 11.43
CA GLY A 105 -16.79 -4.22 10.52
C GLY A 105 -17.45 -2.85 10.64
N GLY A 106 -17.28 -2.15 11.78
CA GLY A 106 -17.79 -0.79 12.04
C GLY A 106 -16.79 0.32 11.72
N THR A 107 -15.57 -0.01 11.30
CA THR A 107 -14.53 0.99 11.04
C THR A 107 -14.89 1.88 9.85
N GLY A 108 -14.71 3.20 10.01
CA GLY A 108 -15.04 4.20 9.00
C GLY A 108 -13.96 4.39 7.93
N GLY A 109 -14.22 5.29 6.98
CA GLY A 109 -13.32 5.61 5.87
C GLY A 109 -13.36 4.57 4.73
N SER A 110 -12.24 4.35 4.04
CA SER A 110 -12.13 3.34 2.98
C SER A 110 -12.31 1.93 3.54
N ARG A 111 -13.18 1.11 2.91
CA ARG A 111 -13.55 -0.21 3.44
C ARG A 111 -13.72 -1.23 2.33
N LEU A 112 -13.52 -2.50 2.68
CA LEU A 112 -13.94 -3.64 1.87
C LEU A 112 -15.45 -3.93 2.03
N GLY A 113 -16.05 -3.48 3.13
CA GLY A 113 -17.42 -3.77 3.50
C GLY A 113 -17.56 -5.05 4.33
N LEU A 114 -16.52 -5.41 5.07
CA LEU A 114 -16.52 -6.56 5.97
C LEU A 114 -17.56 -6.38 7.08
N LYS A 115 -18.20 -7.50 7.47
CA LYS A 115 -19.21 -7.55 8.53
C LYS A 115 -18.70 -8.40 9.69
N ARG A 116 -19.23 -8.12 10.89
CA ARG A 116 -18.99 -8.97 12.07
C ARG A 116 -19.29 -10.44 11.75
N GLY A 117 -18.33 -11.30 12.02
CA GLY A 117 -18.43 -12.74 11.82
C GLY A 117 -17.95 -13.24 10.44
N ASP A 118 -17.67 -12.34 9.50
CA ASP A 118 -17.03 -12.73 8.23
C ASP A 118 -15.67 -13.39 8.52
N LYS A 119 -15.29 -14.32 7.65
CA LYS A 119 -14.01 -15.04 7.74
C LYS A 119 -13.25 -14.91 6.45
N ALA A 120 -12.02 -14.42 6.53
CA ALA A 120 -11.10 -14.30 5.41
C ALA A 120 -9.71 -14.78 5.81
N SER A 121 -8.85 -15.12 4.85
CA SER A 121 -7.45 -15.39 5.16
C SER A 121 -6.69 -14.09 5.43
N VAL A 122 -5.59 -14.18 6.17
CA VAL A 122 -4.64 -13.05 6.33
C VAL A 122 -4.24 -12.51 4.95
N ARG A 123 -3.95 -13.39 3.99
CA ARG A 123 -3.62 -13.03 2.60
C ARG A 123 -4.70 -12.20 1.93
N ASP A 124 -5.97 -12.63 1.99
CA ASP A 124 -7.08 -11.91 1.35
C ASP A 124 -7.28 -10.53 1.97
N LEU A 125 -7.15 -10.44 3.31
CA LEU A 125 -7.25 -9.17 4.01
C LEU A 125 -6.09 -8.23 3.69
N LEU A 126 -4.85 -8.75 3.51
CA LEU A 126 -3.70 -7.95 3.07
C LEU A 126 -3.91 -7.41 1.64
N TYR A 127 -4.44 -8.21 0.71
CA TYR A 127 -4.82 -7.70 -0.61
C TYR A 127 -5.87 -6.59 -0.50
N GLY A 128 -6.89 -6.79 0.31
CA GLY A 128 -7.90 -5.77 0.55
C GLY A 128 -7.34 -4.50 1.21
N LEU A 129 -6.43 -4.66 2.16
CA LEU A 129 -5.70 -3.59 2.82
C LEU A 129 -4.92 -2.74 1.80
N MET A 130 -4.12 -3.37 0.95
CA MET A 130 -3.20 -2.67 0.05
C MET A 130 -3.89 -2.16 -1.22
N LEU A 131 -4.76 -2.94 -1.85
CA LEU A 131 -5.38 -2.58 -3.13
C LEU A 131 -6.61 -1.68 -2.98
N ARG A 132 -7.35 -1.80 -1.87
CA ARG A 132 -8.57 -1.02 -1.61
C ARG A 132 -8.44 -0.09 -0.41
N SER A 133 -7.28 -0.07 0.21
CA SER A 133 -7.02 0.72 1.43
C SER A 133 -8.03 0.45 2.56
N GLY A 134 -8.47 -0.83 2.70
CA GLY A 134 -9.53 -1.23 3.63
C GLY A 134 -9.17 -1.01 5.09
N ASN A 135 -9.84 -0.06 5.77
CA ASN A 135 -9.64 0.20 7.20
C ASN A 135 -10.21 -0.93 8.06
N ASP A 136 -11.32 -1.54 7.62
CA ASP A 136 -11.92 -2.72 8.24
C ASP A 136 -10.96 -3.92 8.21
N ALA A 137 -10.27 -4.13 7.09
CA ALA A 137 -9.24 -5.15 6.97
C ALA A 137 -8.04 -4.83 7.89
N ALA A 138 -7.61 -3.56 7.97
CA ALA A 138 -6.54 -3.15 8.86
C ALA A 138 -6.83 -3.47 10.32
N VAL A 139 -8.04 -3.15 10.78
CA VAL A 139 -8.48 -3.42 12.17
C VAL A 139 -8.61 -4.93 12.41
N ALA A 140 -9.19 -5.69 11.47
CA ALA A 140 -9.33 -7.13 11.60
C ALA A 140 -7.97 -7.84 11.73
N LEU A 141 -7.01 -7.45 10.90
CA LEU A 141 -5.63 -7.95 10.95
C LEU A 141 -4.92 -7.55 12.24
N ALA A 142 -5.07 -6.30 12.67
CA ALA A 142 -4.46 -5.79 13.90
C ALA A 142 -4.98 -6.53 15.14
N GLU A 143 -6.30 -6.77 15.23
CA GLU A 143 -6.90 -7.53 16.32
C GLU A 143 -6.46 -9.01 16.29
N HIS A 144 -6.28 -9.60 15.09
CA HIS A 144 -5.82 -10.97 14.95
C HIS A 144 -4.38 -11.17 15.45
N VAL A 145 -3.47 -10.27 15.08
CA VAL A 145 -2.03 -10.40 15.37
C VAL A 145 -1.66 -9.81 16.74
N GLY A 146 -2.22 -8.66 17.08
CA GLY A 146 -1.89 -7.96 18.31
C GLY A 146 -2.86 -8.23 19.47
N GLY A 147 -4.01 -8.91 19.21
CA GLY A 147 -5.07 -9.05 20.20
C GLY A 147 -5.97 -7.83 20.30
N SER A 148 -5.45 -6.64 20.10
CA SER A 148 -6.20 -5.39 20.02
C SER A 148 -5.50 -4.38 19.09
N VAL A 149 -6.25 -3.35 18.66
CA VAL A 149 -5.67 -2.23 17.89
C VAL A 149 -4.55 -1.54 18.67
N LYS A 150 -4.69 -1.40 19.98
CA LYS A 150 -3.67 -0.75 20.82
C LYS A 150 -2.39 -1.56 20.88
N GLU A 151 -2.50 -2.84 21.21
CA GLU A 151 -1.33 -3.75 21.29
C GLU A 151 -0.66 -3.90 19.93
N PHE A 152 -1.44 -3.91 18.84
CA PHE A 152 -0.88 -3.90 17.49
C PHE A 152 -0.14 -2.60 17.17
N ALA A 153 -0.64 -1.44 17.61
CA ALA A 153 0.08 -0.17 17.47
C ALA A 153 1.41 -0.17 18.24
N GLU A 154 1.48 -0.84 19.38
CA GLU A 154 2.73 -1.06 20.12
C GLU A 154 3.73 -1.88 19.28
N LEU A 155 3.29 -2.96 18.62
CA LEU A 155 4.14 -3.73 17.69
C LEU A 155 4.62 -2.88 16.50
N MET A 156 3.77 -2.00 15.96
CA MET A 156 4.17 -1.07 14.89
C MET A 156 5.25 -0.10 15.39
N ASN A 157 5.14 0.40 16.61
CA ASN A 157 6.12 1.30 17.21
C ASN A 157 7.43 0.59 17.55
N GLU A 158 7.38 -0.65 18.04
CA GLU A 158 8.58 -1.49 18.21
C GLU A 158 9.31 -1.66 16.88
N LYS A 159 8.58 -1.95 15.79
CA LYS A 159 9.16 -2.05 14.45
C LYS A 159 9.73 -0.73 13.95
N ALA A 160 9.08 0.39 14.25
CA ALA A 160 9.60 1.72 13.93
C ALA A 160 10.96 1.97 14.62
N ILE A 161 11.09 1.60 15.90
CA ILE A 161 12.36 1.71 16.65
C ILE A 161 13.42 0.82 16.02
N GLU A 162 13.10 -0.45 15.71
CA GLU A 162 14.01 -1.40 15.06
C GLU A 162 14.57 -0.84 13.75
N LEU A 163 13.73 -0.11 12.98
CA LEU A 163 14.10 0.52 11.72
C LEU A 163 14.78 1.88 11.88
N GLY A 164 14.96 2.37 13.11
CA GLY A 164 15.57 3.67 13.39
C GLY A 164 14.68 4.88 13.05
N LEU A 165 13.35 4.69 12.99
CA LEU A 165 12.39 5.76 12.69
C LEU A 165 12.08 6.58 13.94
N THR A 166 12.91 7.57 14.26
CA THR A 166 12.85 8.34 15.50
C THR A 166 11.78 9.43 15.52
N ASN A 167 11.25 9.77 14.34
CA ASN A 167 10.20 10.78 14.12
C ASN A 167 8.87 10.17 13.66
N THR A 168 8.67 8.87 13.88
CA THR A 168 7.46 8.14 13.55
C THR A 168 6.79 7.60 14.80
N HIS A 169 5.46 7.70 14.85
CA HIS A 169 4.66 7.09 15.90
C HIS A 169 3.30 6.65 15.36
N PHE A 170 2.90 5.44 15.71
CA PHE A 170 1.67 4.80 15.28
C PHE A 170 0.67 4.68 16.43
N VAL A 171 -0.60 5.02 16.17
CA VAL A 171 -1.74 4.86 17.09
C VAL A 171 -2.79 3.91 16.50
N THR A 172 -2.87 3.89 15.15
CA THR A 172 -3.86 3.09 14.44
C THR A 172 -3.22 2.30 13.29
N PRO A 173 -3.79 1.14 12.90
CA PRO A 173 -3.27 0.34 11.77
C PRO A 173 -3.70 0.88 10.40
N HIS A 174 -4.55 1.90 10.33
CA HIS A 174 -5.17 2.39 9.09
C HIS A 174 -4.81 3.83 8.73
N GLY A 175 -4.33 4.63 9.68
CA GLY A 175 -3.91 6.01 9.44
C GLY A 175 -5.03 7.05 9.44
N LEU A 176 -6.17 6.79 10.08
CA LEU A 176 -7.12 7.84 10.41
C LEU A 176 -6.48 8.80 11.41
N ASP A 177 -6.82 10.08 11.28
CA ASP A 177 -6.16 11.16 12.00
C ASP A 177 -6.20 11.02 13.52
N ASP A 178 -5.01 11.16 14.11
CA ASP A 178 -4.76 11.29 15.54
C ASP A 178 -3.54 12.19 15.71
N ALA A 179 -3.54 13.06 16.71
CA ALA A 179 -2.44 14.00 16.94
C ALA A 179 -1.10 13.31 17.22
N ASN A 180 -1.14 12.08 17.74
CA ASN A 180 0.03 11.26 18.03
C ASN A 180 0.37 10.26 16.91
N HIS A 181 -0.30 10.34 15.75
CA HIS A 181 -0.10 9.46 14.61
C HIS A 181 0.63 10.21 13.50
N TYR A 182 1.95 10.10 13.44
CA TYR A 182 2.77 10.90 12.55
C TYR A 182 4.01 10.16 12.05
N THR A 183 4.55 10.66 10.93
CA THR A 183 5.87 10.29 10.38
C THR A 183 6.46 11.49 9.64
N THR A 184 7.63 11.33 9.04
CA THR A 184 8.26 12.28 8.12
C THR A 184 8.29 11.71 6.70
N ALA A 185 8.48 12.55 5.68
CA ALA A 185 8.61 12.06 4.31
C ALA A 185 9.86 11.18 4.14
N LEU A 186 10.94 11.49 4.85
CA LEU A 186 12.17 10.71 4.86
C LEU A 186 11.95 9.32 5.48
N GLU A 187 11.32 9.25 6.66
CA GLU A 187 11.08 7.98 7.34
C GLU A 187 10.03 7.11 6.63
N GLN A 188 9.03 7.74 5.99
CA GLN A 188 8.09 7.05 5.12
C GLN A 188 8.79 6.35 3.94
N TRP A 189 9.85 6.95 3.42
CA TRP A 189 10.64 6.33 2.37
C TRP A 189 11.43 5.12 2.90
N ILE A 190 12.01 5.20 4.11
CA ILE A 190 12.75 4.08 4.73
C ILE A 190 11.86 2.84 4.84
N MET A 191 10.60 3.00 5.26
CA MET A 191 9.63 1.90 5.34
C MET A 191 9.36 1.21 3.99
N LYS A 192 9.54 1.90 2.85
CA LYS A 192 9.34 1.32 1.51
C LYS A 192 10.51 0.51 1.00
N LEU A 193 11.65 0.51 1.68
CA LEU A 193 12.85 -0.24 1.29
C LEU A 193 12.82 -1.70 1.73
N LEU A 194 11.90 -2.05 2.61
CA LEU A 194 11.69 -3.40 3.15
C LEU A 194 10.77 -4.21 2.25
#